data_e90c0717d1b2878d0cddc39da34bbc01
#
_entry.id   e90c0717d1b2878d0cddc39da34bbc01
#
_cell.length_a   1.000
_cell.length_b   1.000
_cell.length_c   1.000
_cell.angle_alpha   90.00
_cell.angle_beta   90.00
_cell.angle_gamma   90.00
#
_symmetry.space_group_name_H-M   'P 1'
#
loop_
_entity.id
_entity.type
_entity.pdbx_description
1 polymer ?
#
loop_
_entity_poly.entity_id
_entity_poly.type
_entity_poly.pdbx_seq_one_letter_code
_entity_poly.pdbx_strand_id
1 'polypeptide(L)'
;DLRMSRGLGDVYKRQALNAGADKISVNTAAVKNPQLIADGAKLFGSQCIVLAVDAKRCGTDKWEVYVHGGRTPTGIDVLDWVRTAAELGAGEILLTSMDADGTKNGYDIPLTRAVAEAVKVPVIASGGAGKLEHFYDVLTEGKADAVLAASVFHYKEFTIRQVKEYLRSKGVEVRL
;
A
#
# COMPACT_ATOMS: atom_id res chain seq x y z
N ASP A 1 13.64 -2.38 11.18
CA ASP A 1 14.87 -2.98 10.70
C ASP A 1 14.58 -3.81 9.44
N LEU A 2 14.58 -3.13 8.28
CA LEU A 2 14.24 -3.68 6.97
C LEU A 2 15.30 -4.66 6.39
N ARG A 3 16.27 -5.06 7.17
CA ARG A 3 17.35 -5.95 6.71
C ARG A 3 17.00 -7.44 6.73
N MET A 4 15.87 -7.85 7.28
CA MET A 4 15.53 -9.26 7.49
C MET A 4 14.67 -9.91 6.41
N SER A 5 14.43 -9.28 5.26
CA SER A 5 13.67 -9.90 4.17
C SER A 5 14.50 -10.81 3.24
N ARG A 6 15.77 -11.05 3.52
CA ARG A 6 16.61 -11.95 2.71
C ARG A 6 16.51 -13.39 3.22
N GLY A 7 15.64 -14.18 2.62
CA GLY A 7 15.70 -15.64 2.72
C GLY A 7 15.03 -16.31 3.92
N LEU A 8 14.38 -15.56 4.83
CA LEU A 8 13.67 -16.08 5.99
C LEU A 8 12.16 -15.88 5.88
N GLY A 9 11.63 -15.70 4.66
CA GLY A 9 10.27 -15.25 4.41
C GLY A 9 9.19 -16.01 5.20
N ASP A 10 9.19 -17.34 5.16
CA ASP A 10 8.09 -18.13 5.73
C ASP A 10 8.18 -18.29 7.24
N VAL A 11 9.38 -18.51 7.76
CA VAL A 11 9.60 -18.68 9.20
C VAL A 11 9.30 -17.37 9.94
N TYR A 12 9.74 -16.24 9.39
CA TYR A 12 9.56 -14.93 10.03
C TYR A 12 8.10 -14.46 9.99
N LYS A 13 7.39 -14.71 8.88
CA LYS A 13 5.96 -14.39 8.76
C LYS A 13 5.13 -15.18 9.76
N ARG A 14 5.39 -16.47 9.88
CA ARG A 14 4.73 -17.33 10.87
C ARG A 14 5.05 -16.87 12.29
N GLN A 15 6.29 -16.48 12.58
CA GLN A 15 6.68 -15.96 13.89
C GLN A 15 5.98 -14.64 14.21
N ALA A 16 5.86 -13.69 13.25
CA ALA A 16 5.19 -12.42 13.47
C ALA A 16 3.69 -12.60 13.78
N LEU A 17 2.99 -13.44 13.01
CA LEU A 17 1.57 -13.73 13.25
C LEU A 17 1.37 -14.51 14.56
N ASN A 18 2.23 -15.48 14.86
CA ASN A 18 2.18 -16.21 16.12
C ASN A 18 2.53 -15.31 17.33
N ALA A 19 3.30 -14.25 17.12
CA ALA A 19 3.61 -13.23 18.13
C ALA A 19 2.48 -12.17 18.29
N GLY A 20 1.37 -12.31 17.55
CA GLY A 20 0.19 -11.47 17.71
C GLY A 20 0.05 -10.36 16.67
N ALA A 21 0.80 -10.38 15.56
CA ALA A 21 0.55 -9.46 14.45
C ALA A 21 -0.75 -9.86 13.73
N ASP A 22 -1.64 -8.89 13.49
CA ASP A 22 -2.88 -9.12 12.76
C ASP A 22 -2.65 -9.31 11.25
N LYS A 23 -1.63 -8.65 10.70
CA LYS A 23 -1.30 -8.66 9.27
C LYS A 23 0.20 -8.65 9.04
N ILE A 24 0.61 -9.18 7.90
CA ILE A 24 2.00 -9.14 7.41
C ILE A 24 2.04 -8.50 6.04
N SER A 25 3.02 -7.64 5.81
CA SER A 25 3.25 -7.00 4.52
C SER A 25 4.40 -7.66 3.77
N VAL A 26 4.20 -7.88 2.48
CA VAL A 26 5.19 -8.49 1.58
C VAL A 26 5.40 -7.61 0.34
N ASN A 27 6.65 -7.37 -0.04
CA ASN A 27 7.05 -6.61 -1.24
C ASN A 27 8.07 -7.43 -2.05
N THR A 28 9.36 -7.16 -1.93
CA THR A 28 10.44 -7.78 -2.71
C THR A 28 10.41 -9.31 -2.70
N ALA A 29 10.06 -9.92 -1.57
CA ALA A 29 9.97 -11.38 -1.47
C ALA A 29 8.84 -11.95 -2.35
N ALA A 30 7.70 -11.25 -2.40
CA ALA A 30 6.57 -11.65 -3.23
C ALA A 30 6.86 -11.48 -4.73
N VAL A 31 7.57 -10.43 -5.14
CA VAL A 31 8.00 -10.26 -6.53
C VAL A 31 8.94 -11.37 -6.97
N LYS A 32 9.86 -11.80 -6.10
CA LYS A 32 10.80 -12.91 -6.38
C LYS A 32 10.14 -14.28 -6.38
N ASN A 33 9.14 -14.48 -5.54
CA ASN A 33 8.39 -15.72 -5.43
C ASN A 33 6.91 -15.41 -5.12
N PRO A 34 6.06 -15.22 -6.16
CA PRO A 34 4.64 -14.92 -5.99
C PRO A 34 3.87 -15.99 -5.19
N GLN A 35 4.35 -17.26 -5.23
CA GLN A 35 3.73 -18.35 -4.48
C GLN A 35 3.67 -18.07 -2.96
N LEU A 36 4.56 -17.22 -2.43
CA LEU A 36 4.52 -16.79 -1.04
C LEU A 36 3.19 -16.14 -0.63
N ILE A 37 2.51 -15.46 -1.56
CA ILE A 37 1.19 -14.87 -1.32
C ILE A 37 0.16 -15.99 -1.14
N ALA A 38 0.13 -16.93 -2.06
CA ALA A 38 -0.83 -18.05 -2.04
C ALA A 38 -0.63 -18.94 -0.81
N ASP A 39 0.61 -19.27 -0.48
CA ASP A 39 0.94 -20.09 0.69
C ASP A 39 0.56 -19.36 1.99
N GLY A 40 0.84 -18.06 2.06
CA GLY A 40 0.45 -17.24 3.20
C GLY A 40 -1.07 -17.12 3.35
N ALA A 41 -1.78 -16.86 2.25
CA ALA A 41 -3.24 -16.77 2.24
C ALA A 41 -3.91 -18.09 2.63
N LYS A 42 -3.38 -19.21 2.16
CA LYS A 42 -3.87 -20.57 2.52
C LYS A 42 -3.65 -20.88 4.00
N LEU A 43 -2.53 -20.45 4.57
CA LEU A 43 -2.15 -20.80 5.94
C LEU A 43 -2.80 -19.88 6.99
N PHE A 44 -2.92 -18.58 6.70
CA PHE A 44 -3.34 -17.55 7.67
C PHE A 44 -4.64 -16.83 7.30
N GLY A 45 -5.14 -17.06 6.09
CA GLY A 45 -6.25 -16.31 5.49
C GLY A 45 -5.76 -15.08 4.72
N SER A 46 -6.46 -14.76 3.63
CA SER A 46 -6.14 -13.61 2.76
C SER A 46 -6.08 -12.29 3.54
N GLN A 47 -6.97 -12.10 4.50
CA GLN A 47 -7.04 -10.89 5.34
C GLN A 47 -5.74 -10.58 6.11
N CYS A 48 -4.86 -11.57 6.30
CA CYS A 48 -3.57 -11.40 6.97
C CYS A 48 -2.45 -10.99 6.00
N ILE A 49 -2.67 -11.04 4.69
CA ILE A 49 -1.64 -10.81 3.68
C ILE A 49 -1.84 -9.45 3.02
N VAL A 50 -0.91 -8.54 3.24
CA VAL A 50 -0.85 -7.22 2.59
C VAL A 50 0.27 -7.24 1.55
N LEU A 51 -0.09 -6.99 0.28
CA LEU A 51 0.91 -6.74 -0.75
C LEU A 51 1.36 -5.28 -0.69
N ALA A 52 2.63 -5.02 -0.38
CA ALA A 52 3.22 -3.69 -0.55
C ALA A 52 3.81 -3.54 -1.95
N VAL A 53 3.47 -2.42 -2.60
CA VAL A 53 3.93 -2.09 -3.96
C VAL A 53 4.53 -0.70 -3.95
N ASP A 54 5.82 -0.61 -4.30
CA ASP A 54 6.48 0.65 -4.62
C ASP A 54 6.31 0.87 -6.13
N ALA A 55 5.51 1.86 -6.51
CA ALA A 55 5.16 2.15 -7.89
C ALA A 55 5.83 3.43 -8.37
N LYS A 56 6.43 3.40 -9.56
CA LYS A 56 7.02 4.57 -10.21
C LYS A 56 6.46 4.73 -11.61
N ARG A 57 6.12 5.96 -11.99
CA ARG A 57 5.60 6.27 -13.32
C ARG A 57 6.69 6.03 -14.38
N CYS A 58 6.35 5.28 -15.40
CA CYS A 58 7.25 4.97 -16.53
C CYS A 58 6.69 5.38 -17.89
N GLY A 59 5.47 5.95 -17.93
CA GLY A 59 4.82 6.43 -19.14
C GLY A 59 3.46 7.08 -18.84
N THR A 60 2.70 7.41 -19.89
CA THR A 60 1.32 7.89 -19.75
C THR A 60 0.46 6.74 -19.25
N ASP A 61 -0.14 6.92 -18.06
CA ASP A 61 -0.96 5.91 -17.36
C ASP A 61 -0.30 4.53 -17.22
N LYS A 62 1.04 4.54 -17.06
CA LYS A 62 1.84 3.36 -16.85
C LYS A 62 2.76 3.52 -15.65
N TRP A 63 2.80 2.49 -14.81
CA TRP A 63 3.65 2.44 -13.63
C TRP A 63 4.37 1.11 -13.54
N GLU A 64 5.60 1.15 -13.11
CA GLU A 64 6.48 0.00 -12.93
C GLU A 64 6.67 -0.30 -11.46
N VAL A 65 6.68 -1.59 -11.12
CA VAL A 65 6.96 -2.08 -9.76
C VAL A 65 8.46 -1.95 -9.45
N TYR A 66 8.77 -1.38 -8.30
CA TYR A 66 10.12 -1.31 -7.75
C TYR A 66 10.27 -2.21 -6.53
N VAL A 67 11.48 -2.69 -6.30
CA VAL A 67 11.83 -3.55 -5.16
C VAL A 67 13.03 -2.98 -4.39
N HIS A 68 13.39 -3.64 -3.28
CA HIS A 68 14.49 -3.22 -2.42
C HIS A 68 14.36 -1.79 -1.89
N GLY A 69 13.12 -1.40 -1.48
CA GLY A 69 12.84 -0.05 -1.00
C GLY A 69 12.98 1.00 -2.10
N GLY A 70 12.42 0.75 -3.26
CA GLY A 70 12.39 1.68 -4.39
C GLY A 70 13.70 1.82 -5.17
N ARG A 71 14.68 0.92 -4.97
CA ARG A 71 16.01 1.06 -5.58
C ARG A 71 16.19 0.32 -6.89
N THR A 72 15.37 -0.70 -7.15
CA THR A 72 15.58 -1.59 -8.29
C THR A 72 14.28 -1.71 -9.09
N PRO A 73 14.27 -1.27 -10.36
CA PRO A 73 13.16 -1.50 -11.27
C PRO A 73 13.05 -2.99 -11.59
N THR A 74 11.84 -3.47 -11.86
CA THR A 74 11.57 -4.89 -12.14
C THR A 74 11.11 -5.17 -13.56
N GLY A 75 10.71 -4.16 -14.32
CA GLY A 75 10.06 -4.30 -15.60
C GLY A 75 8.60 -4.78 -15.52
N ILE A 76 8.05 -4.96 -14.32
CA ILE A 76 6.69 -5.46 -14.11
C ILE A 76 5.72 -4.28 -14.06
N ASP A 77 4.64 -4.36 -14.84
CA ASP A 77 3.54 -3.40 -14.78
C ASP A 77 2.79 -3.52 -13.44
N VAL A 78 2.49 -2.37 -12.82
CA VAL A 78 1.82 -2.33 -11.52
C VAL A 78 0.43 -2.95 -11.56
N LEU A 79 -0.36 -2.67 -12.62
CA LEU A 79 -1.75 -3.16 -12.71
C LEU A 79 -1.78 -4.68 -12.90
N ASP A 80 -0.86 -5.23 -13.69
CA ASP A 80 -0.73 -6.67 -13.87
C ASP A 80 -0.29 -7.36 -12.57
N TRP A 81 0.64 -6.72 -11.85
CA TRP A 81 1.13 -7.27 -10.58
C TRP A 81 0.06 -7.30 -9.49
N VAL A 82 -0.71 -6.23 -9.31
CA VAL A 82 -1.74 -6.20 -8.28
C VAL A 82 -2.90 -7.17 -8.57
N ARG A 83 -3.26 -7.37 -9.85
CA ARG A 83 -4.24 -8.38 -10.26
C ARG A 83 -3.74 -9.78 -9.92
N THR A 84 -2.53 -10.12 -10.34
CA THR A 84 -1.89 -11.40 -10.04
C THR A 84 -1.83 -11.67 -8.54
N ALA A 85 -1.42 -10.68 -7.76
CA ALA A 85 -1.33 -10.83 -6.31
C ALA A 85 -2.69 -11.00 -5.64
N ALA A 86 -3.73 -10.29 -6.10
CA ALA A 86 -5.09 -10.44 -5.60
C ALA A 86 -5.65 -11.85 -5.92
N GLU A 87 -5.40 -12.37 -7.13
CA GLU A 87 -5.76 -13.74 -7.52
C GLU A 87 -5.03 -14.80 -6.68
N LEU A 88 -3.78 -14.55 -6.31
CA LEU A 88 -3.00 -15.41 -5.42
C LEU A 88 -3.45 -15.32 -3.95
N GLY A 89 -4.33 -14.38 -3.60
CA GLY A 89 -4.92 -14.29 -2.28
C GLY A 89 -4.37 -13.16 -1.39
N ALA A 90 -3.72 -12.15 -1.95
CA ALA A 90 -3.48 -10.91 -1.20
C ALA A 90 -4.81 -10.29 -0.76
N GLY A 91 -4.96 -9.98 0.52
CA GLY A 91 -6.19 -9.42 1.09
C GLY A 91 -6.24 -7.91 1.08
N GLU A 92 -5.11 -7.23 0.93
CA GLU A 92 -5.00 -5.77 0.82
C GLU A 92 -3.78 -5.38 -0.03
N ILE A 93 -3.84 -4.20 -0.65
CA ILE A 93 -2.73 -3.58 -1.38
C ILE A 93 -2.28 -2.32 -0.63
N LEU A 94 -1.03 -2.27 -0.19
CA LEU A 94 -0.39 -1.04 0.28
C LEU A 94 0.40 -0.44 -0.89
N LEU A 95 -0.14 0.61 -1.49
CA LEU A 95 0.38 1.23 -2.70
C LEU A 95 1.12 2.51 -2.37
N THR A 96 2.44 2.53 -2.59
CA THR A 96 3.27 3.72 -2.42
C THR A 96 3.65 4.28 -3.79
N SER A 97 3.25 5.52 -4.08
CA SER A 97 3.76 6.25 -5.23
C SER A 97 5.14 6.82 -4.89
N MET A 98 6.17 6.35 -5.60
CA MET A 98 7.53 6.86 -5.44
C MET A 98 7.68 8.30 -5.98
N ASP A 99 6.83 8.69 -6.94
CA ASP A 99 6.84 10.02 -7.51
C ASP A 99 6.22 11.06 -6.56
N ALA A 100 5.27 10.64 -5.73
CA ALA A 100 4.60 11.50 -4.76
C ALA A 100 5.25 11.47 -3.36
N ASP A 101 5.92 10.36 -3.00
CA ASP A 101 6.46 10.17 -1.66
C ASP A 101 7.48 11.24 -1.28
N GLY A 102 7.32 11.82 -0.09
CA GLY A 102 8.16 12.89 0.43
C GLY A 102 7.88 14.29 -0.14
N THR A 103 7.05 14.42 -1.20
CA THR A 103 6.81 15.73 -1.87
C THR A 103 5.84 16.64 -1.12
N LYS A 104 4.93 16.08 -0.31
CA LYS A 104 3.80 16.78 0.33
C LYS A 104 2.82 17.47 -0.66
N ASN A 105 2.86 17.13 -1.94
CA ASN A 105 2.03 17.73 -2.99
C ASN A 105 0.70 17.00 -3.24
N GLY A 106 0.40 15.98 -2.47
CA GLY A 106 -0.78 15.13 -2.60
C GLY A 106 -0.41 13.70 -3.00
N TYR A 107 -1.36 12.81 -2.79
CA TYR A 107 -1.23 11.42 -3.25
C TYR A 107 -1.31 11.34 -4.78
N ASP A 108 -0.75 10.29 -5.37
CA ASP A 108 -0.89 10.02 -6.81
C ASP A 108 -2.31 9.48 -7.10
N ILE A 109 -3.23 10.41 -7.39
CA ILE A 109 -4.64 10.10 -7.64
C ILE A 109 -4.80 9.19 -8.87
N PRO A 110 -4.16 9.45 -10.03
CA PRO A 110 -4.27 8.56 -11.20
C PRO A 110 -3.82 7.13 -10.92
N LEU A 111 -2.67 6.96 -10.27
CA LEU A 111 -2.15 5.64 -9.89
C LEU A 111 -3.11 4.92 -8.93
N THR A 112 -3.52 5.62 -7.86
CA THR A 112 -4.38 5.03 -6.83
C THR A 112 -5.71 4.58 -7.42
N ARG A 113 -6.35 5.42 -8.24
CA ARG A 113 -7.60 5.09 -8.93
C ARG A 113 -7.43 3.90 -9.87
N ALA A 114 -6.37 3.89 -10.68
CA ALA A 114 -6.13 2.79 -11.61
C ALA A 114 -5.99 1.44 -10.89
N VAL A 115 -5.29 1.42 -9.75
CA VAL A 115 -5.14 0.22 -8.93
C VAL A 115 -6.46 -0.15 -8.25
N ALA A 116 -7.18 0.80 -7.64
CA ALA A 116 -8.46 0.56 -6.98
C ALA A 116 -9.53 -0.01 -7.94
N GLU A 117 -9.51 0.43 -9.20
CA GLU A 117 -10.41 -0.10 -10.24
C GLU A 117 -9.94 -1.45 -10.81
N ALA A 118 -8.68 -1.80 -10.67
CA ALA A 118 -8.11 -3.04 -11.18
C ALA A 118 -8.33 -4.25 -10.26
N VAL A 119 -8.55 -4.03 -8.95
CA VAL A 119 -8.69 -5.09 -7.94
C VAL A 119 -9.99 -4.95 -7.15
N LYS A 120 -10.38 -6.01 -6.42
CA LYS A 120 -11.55 -6.02 -5.53
C LYS A 120 -11.17 -6.03 -4.05
N VAL A 121 -9.88 -6.03 -3.76
CA VAL A 121 -9.35 -5.97 -2.40
C VAL A 121 -9.07 -4.52 -2.00
N PRO A 122 -9.15 -4.15 -0.73
CA PRO A 122 -8.88 -2.80 -0.26
C PRO A 122 -7.50 -2.27 -0.70
N VAL A 123 -7.46 -0.99 -1.10
CA VAL A 123 -6.25 -0.28 -1.48
C VAL A 123 -5.94 0.81 -0.45
N ILE A 124 -4.75 0.73 0.11
CA ILE A 124 -4.20 1.71 1.06
C ILE A 124 -3.23 2.60 0.30
N ALA A 125 -3.57 3.88 0.12
CA ALA A 125 -2.70 4.84 -0.56
C ALA A 125 -1.59 5.35 0.38
N SER A 126 -0.37 5.44 -0.15
CA SER A 126 0.82 5.91 0.57
C SER A 126 1.69 6.82 -0.30
N GLY A 127 2.29 7.83 0.32
CA GLY A 127 3.19 8.79 -0.31
C GLY A 127 2.49 10.06 -0.81
N GLY A 128 2.96 11.25 -0.36
CA GLY A 128 2.56 12.54 -0.86
C GLY A 128 1.66 13.39 0.05
N ALA A 129 1.17 12.87 1.17
CA ALA A 129 0.34 13.63 2.10
C ALA A 129 1.05 14.90 2.60
N GLY A 130 0.35 16.04 2.52
CA GLY A 130 0.88 17.33 2.98
C GLY A 130 -0.19 18.30 3.48
N LYS A 131 -1.47 18.09 3.12
CA LYS A 131 -2.61 18.91 3.54
C LYS A 131 -3.81 18.03 3.85
N LEU A 132 -4.81 18.56 4.56
CA LEU A 132 -6.03 17.83 4.90
C LEU A 132 -6.83 17.43 3.65
N GLU A 133 -6.85 18.28 2.64
CA GLU A 133 -7.53 18.04 1.36
C GLU A 133 -6.98 16.80 0.66
N HIS A 134 -5.68 16.54 0.74
CA HIS A 134 -5.05 15.38 0.08
C HIS A 134 -5.64 14.04 0.56
N PHE A 135 -6.02 13.95 1.84
CA PHE A 135 -6.68 12.76 2.38
C PHE A 135 -8.08 12.58 1.79
N TYR A 136 -8.82 13.69 1.63
CA TYR A 136 -10.14 13.68 1.01
C TYR A 136 -10.06 13.27 -0.46
N ASP A 137 -9.17 13.90 -1.22
CA ASP A 137 -9.02 13.67 -2.66
C ASP A 137 -8.68 12.21 -2.98
N VAL A 138 -7.77 11.59 -2.22
CA VAL A 138 -7.38 10.20 -2.48
C VAL A 138 -8.46 9.19 -2.09
N LEU A 139 -9.25 9.46 -1.05
CA LEU A 139 -10.37 8.61 -0.66
C LEU A 139 -11.57 8.73 -1.61
N THR A 140 -11.78 9.90 -2.21
CA THR A 140 -12.90 10.16 -3.12
C THR A 140 -12.51 9.96 -4.59
N GLU A 141 -11.63 10.82 -5.11
CA GLU A 141 -11.18 10.76 -6.50
C GLU A 141 -10.25 9.60 -6.77
N GLY A 142 -9.34 9.29 -5.82
CA GLY A 142 -8.42 8.17 -5.90
C GLY A 142 -9.07 6.81 -5.63
N LYS A 143 -10.28 6.79 -5.04
CA LYS A 143 -11.01 5.57 -4.64
C LYS A 143 -10.22 4.65 -3.69
N ALA A 144 -9.30 5.22 -2.91
CA ALA A 144 -8.62 4.45 -1.87
C ALA A 144 -9.58 4.09 -0.73
N ASP A 145 -9.43 2.89 -0.17
CA ASP A 145 -10.20 2.45 1.01
C ASP A 145 -9.58 2.94 2.31
N ALA A 146 -8.26 3.18 2.30
CA ALA A 146 -7.53 3.71 3.45
C ALA A 146 -6.31 4.53 2.99
N VAL A 147 -5.75 5.28 3.94
CA VAL A 147 -4.59 6.14 3.69
C VAL A 147 -3.51 5.94 4.74
N LEU A 148 -2.26 5.95 4.30
CA LEU A 148 -1.08 5.95 5.14
C LEU A 148 -0.35 7.26 4.94
N ALA A 149 0.03 7.92 6.04
CA ALA A 149 0.88 9.10 6.02
C ALA A 149 1.87 9.03 7.18
N ALA A 150 3.10 9.44 6.96
CA ALA A 150 4.17 9.41 7.95
C ALA A 150 4.57 10.83 8.40
N SER A 151 5.10 11.65 7.50
CA SER A 151 5.73 12.94 7.81
C SER A 151 4.79 13.92 8.51
N VAL A 152 3.57 14.07 8.03
CA VAL A 152 2.59 15.02 8.61
C VAL A 152 2.22 14.70 10.06
N PHE A 153 2.21 13.41 10.42
CA PHE A 153 1.97 12.97 11.80
C PHE A 153 3.25 12.97 12.63
N HIS A 154 4.36 12.54 12.07
CA HIS A 154 5.65 12.51 12.75
C HIS A 154 6.13 13.92 13.13
N TYR A 155 5.99 14.88 12.24
CA TYR A 155 6.32 16.27 12.49
C TYR A 155 5.18 17.07 13.17
N LYS A 156 4.09 16.39 13.57
CA LYS A 156 2.95 17.00 14.29
C LYS A 156 2.29 18.16 13.53
N GLU A 157 2.32 18.13 12.20
CA GLU A 157 1.62 19.11 11.35
C GLU A 157 0.11 18.96 11.54
N PHE A 158 -0.36 17.71 11.65
CA PHE A 158 -1.74 17.35 11.97
C PHE A 158 -1.76 16.21 12.99
N THR A 159 -2.86 16.09 13.72
CA THR A 159 -3.20 14.90 14.47
C THR A 159 -4.11 13.99 13.64
N ILE A 160 -4.11 12.70 13.92
CA ILE A 160 -5.04 11.75 13.28
C ILE A 160 -6.49 12.19 13.50
N ARG A 161 -6.81 12.73 14.67
CA ARG A 161 -8.13 13.24 15.01
C ARG A 161 -8.54 14.40 14.08
N GLN A 162 -7.67 15.38 13.87
CA GLN A 162 -7.94 16.50 12.96
C GLN A 162 -8.23 16.04 11.53
N VAL A 163 -7.46 15.08 11.02
CA VAL A 163 -7.73 14.49 9.69
C VAL A 163 -9.09 13.82 9.66
N LYS A 164 -9.43 13.03 10.68
CA LYS A 164 -10.74 12.35 10.75
C LYS A 164 -11.90 13.33 10.87
N GLU A 165 -11.77 14.37 11.71
CA GLU A 165 -12.79 15.41 11.85
C GLU A 165 -13.01 16.18 10.53
N TYR A 166 -11.92 16.50 9.81
CA TYR A 166 -12.00 17.10 8.50
C TYR A 166 -12.71 16.19 7.48
N LEU A 167 -12.32 14.92 7.38
CA LEU A 167 -12.96 13.95 6.49
C LEU A 167 -14.46 13.79 6.79
N ARG A 168 -14.83 13.72 8.07
CA ARG A 168 -16.23 13.66 8.50
C ARG A 168 -17.01 14.91 8.10
N SER A 169 -16.40 16.10 8.21
CA SER A 169 -17.03 17.36 7.79
C SER A 169 -17.31 17.42 6.29
N LYS A 170 -16.56 16.62 5.50
CA LYS A 170 -16.72 16.45 4.05
C LYS A 170 -17.64 15.28 3.67
N GLY A 171 -18.26 14.61 4.64
CA GLY A 171 -19.20 13.51 4.40
C GLY A 171 -18.52 12.14 4.19
N VAL A 172 -17.21 12.02 4.45
CA VAL A 172 -16.53 10.73 4.42
C VAL A 172 -16.75 10.03 5.76
N GLU A 173 -17.22 8.78 5.72
CA GLU A 173 -17.39 7.97 6.92
C GLU A 173 -16.04 7.59 7.51
N VAL A 174 -15.80 7.97 8.75
CA VAL A 174 -14.57 7.64 9.49
C VAL A 174 -14.88 7.33 10.95
N ARG A 175 -14.16 6.36 11.48
CA ARG A 175 -14.24 6.04 12.92
C ARG A 175 -13.40 7.09 13.70
N LEU A 176 -14.06 7.87 14.56
CA LEU A 176 -13.42 8.85 15.46
C LEU A 176 -12.77 8.17 16.67
#